data_a74287baff63deaf160fa915522faa93
#
_entry.id   a74287baff63deaf160fa915522faa93
#
_cell.length_a   1.000
_cell.length_b   1.000
_cell.length_c   1.000
_cell.angle_alpha   90.00
_cell.angle_beta   90.00
_cell.angle_gamma   90.00
#
_symmetry.space_group_name_H-M   'P 1'
#
loop_
_entity.id
_entity.type
_entity.pdbx_description
1 polymer ?
#
loop_
_entity_poly.entity_id
_entity_poly.type
_entity_poly.pdbx_seq_one_letter_code
_entity_poly.pdbx_strand_id
1 'polypeptide(L)'
;MKKILQIAGGVLAIASSFAWAQAEEPVAPEASALADTSTPVHGEAPAKIQSAISESIAPKYTSSDEETPLVHVYTPDEINQWVERGNHIYVIKTLNQCQFASDIEKRARKGMAAAYEFLYGEMLINGACFTRNIGNGIYYIQQAVDLGYPAAMRRLAFFYETGRYVSQDVVKSESMMHEAAMIGFVPARIDWGGMLARNLGSPRDYEEAYSWLHGIVPATPAQSMRTREYMALLRERMPENVVERALRHRFK
;
A
#
# COMPACT_ATOMS: atom_id res chain seq x y z
N MET A 1 -14.96 40.68 -54.14
CA MET A 1 -14.89 41.09 -52.73
C MET A 1 -15.11 39.85 -51.89
N LYS A 2 -14.03 39.20 -51.45
CA LYS A 2 -14.02 37.98 -50.56
C LYS A 2 -13.64 38.42 -49.17
N LYS A 3 -14.58 38.27 -48.21
CA LYS A 3 -14.33 38.50 -46.78
C LYS A 3 -13.68 37.26 -46.22
N ILE A 4 -12.47 37.41 -45.69
CA ILE A 4 -11.71 36.40 -44.96
C ILE A 4 -12.19 36.49 -43.49
N LEU A 5 -12.74 35.38 -42.97
CA LEU A 5 -13.12 35.24 -41.56
C LEU A 5 -11.94 34.59 -40.81
N GLN A 6 -11.26 35.35 -39.96
CA GLN A 6 -10.24 34.84 -39.04
C GLN A 6 -10.96 34.20 -37.85
N ILE A 7 -10.76 32.89 -37.67
CA ILE A 7 -11.15 32.17 -36.47
C ILE A 7 -9.94 32.14 -35.56
N ALA A 8 -9.99 32.88 -34.46
CA ALA A 8 -9.00 32.83 -33.38
C ALA A 8 -9.20 31.53 -32.61
N GLY A 9 -8.21 30.64 -32.69
CA GLY A 9 -8.16 29.40 -31.88
C GLY A 9 -7.76 29.72 -30.46
N GLY A 10 -8.74 29.70 -29.54
CA GLY A 10 -8.45 29.69 -28.11
C GLY A 10 -8.07 28.29 -27.66
N VAL A 11 -6.82 28.12 -27.26
CA VAL A 11 -6.35 26.90 -26.57
C VAL A 11 -6.88 26.96 -25.14
N LEU A 12 -7.91 26.17 -24.86
CA LEU A 12 -8.38 25.96 -23.48
C LEU A 12 -7.45 24.94 -22.83
N ALA A 13 -6.57 25.39 -21.96
CA ALA A 13 -5.82 24.53 -21.05
C ALA A 13 -6.78 23.99 -19.99
N ILE A 14 -7.19 22.73 -20.13
CA ILE A 14 -7.91 22.02 -19.08
C ILE A 14 -6.88 21.53 -18.07
N ALA A 15 -6.68 22.30 -17.01
CA ALA A 15 -5.99 21.83 -15.82
C ALA A 15 -6.94 20.84 -15.08
N SER A 16 -6.76 19.56 -15.30
CA SER A 16 -7.42 18.52 -14.52
C SER A 16 -6.78 18.43 -13.14
N SER A 17 -7.39 19.16 -12.20
CA SER A 17 -7.11 19.05 -10.78
C SER A 17 -7.59 17.68 -10.29
N PHE A 18 -6.67 16.73 -10.10
CA PHE A 18 -6.95 15.49 -9.38
C PHE A 18 -7.08 15.82 -7.89
N ALA A 19 -8.30 16.08 -7.46
CA ALA A 19 -8.65 16.13 -6.05
C ALA A 19 -8.69 14.71 -5.50
N TRP A 20 -7.61 14.29 -4.85
CA TRP A 20 -7.71 13.26 -3.82
C TRP A 20 -8.51 13.90 -2.68
N ALA A 21 -9.59 13.25 -2.26
CA ALA A 21 -10.37 13.71 -1.12
C ALA A 21 -9.43 13.84 0.09
N GLN A 22 -9.01 15.07 0.35
CA GLN A 22 -8.36 15.46 1.60
C GLN A 22 -9.44 15.47 2.67
N ALA A 23 -9.43 14.46 3.54
CA ALA A 23 -10.03 14.61 4.85
C ALA A 23 -9.16 15.63 5.59
N GLU A 24 -9.71 16.78 5.90
CA GLU A 24 -9.06 17.84 6.67
C GLU A 24 -8.60 17.30 8.02
N GLU A 25 -7.29 17.36 8.28
CA GLU A 25 -6.70 17.08 9.59
C GLU A 25 -6.79 18.35 10.47
N PRO A 26 -7.11 18.21 11.76
CA PRO A 26 -7.00 19.32 12.70
C PRO A 26 -5.54 19.65 12.94
N VAL A 27 -5.21 20.94 12.80
CA VAL A 27 -3.90 21.55 13.04
C VAL A 27 -3.47 21.32 14.50
N ALA A 28 -2.29 20.71 14.69
CA ALA A 28 -1.63 20.63 15.98
C ALA A 28 -0.86 21.95 16.27
N PRO A 29 -0.78 22.40 17.55
CA PRO A 29 -0.13 23.67 17.89
C PRO A 29 1.40 23.58 17.81
N GLU A 30 1.99 24.71 17.44
CA GLU A 30 3.42 24.97 17.34
C GLU A 30 4.17 24.66 18.64
N ALA A 31 5.27 23.93 18.55
CA ALA A 31 6.30 23.88 19.59
C ALA A 31 7.54 24.58 19.07
N SER A 32 7.86 25.70 19.75
CA SER A 32 8.98 26.58 19.50
C SER A 32 10.34 25.94 19.76
N ALA A 33 11.26 26.33 18.91
CA ALA A 33 12.72 26.39 18.98
C ALA A 33 13.46 25.84 20.21
N LEU A 34 14.49 25.02 20.00
CA LEU A 34 15.81 25.12 20.61
C LEU A 34 16.89 24.46 19.74
N ALA A 35 17.80 25.35 19.33
CA ALA A 35 19.24 25.26 19.02
C ALA A 35 19.91 23.91 18.66
N ASP A 36 20.42 23.90 17.45
CA ASP A 36 21.78 23.66 16.95
C ASP A 36 22.80 23.00 17.88
N THR A 37 23.26 21.78 17.53
CA THR A 37 24.66 21.36 17.61
C THR A 37 24.94 20.27 16.58
N SER A 38 25.72 20.65 15.58
CA SER A 38 26.33 19.78 14.56
C SER A 38 27.40 18.89 15.15
N THR A 39 27.29 17.55 14.98
CA THR A 39 28.41 16.64 14.80
C THR A 39 27.96 15.40 14.04
N PRO A 40 28.71 14.94 13.03
CA PRO A 40 28.38 13.72 12.30
C PRO A 40 28.94 12.53 13.06
N VAL A 41 28.08 11.65 13.54
CA VAL A 41 28.50 10.33 14.05
C VAL A 41 28.13 9.27 13.01
N HIS A 42 29.16 8.79 12.32
CA HIS A 42 29.14 7.50 11.66
C HIS A 42 28.93 6.39 12.69
N GLY A 43 28.05 5.45 12.42
CA GLY A 43 28.13 4.14 13.03
C GLY A 43 26.83 3.61 13.60
N GLU A 44 26.43 2.48 13.04
CA GLU A 44 25.69 1.40 13.65
C GLU A 44 24.48 1.73 14.55
N ALA A 45 23.31 1.62 14.04
CA ALA A 45 22.19 0.90 14.66
C ALA A 45 20.91 0.91 13.83
N PRO A 46 20.45 -0.22 13.35
CA PRO A 46 19.02 -0.43 13.37
C PRO A 46 18.56 -1.59 14.27
N ALA A 47 19.43 -2.51 14.66
CA ALA A 47 19.03 -3.71 15.41
C ALA A 47 18.48 -3.44 16.82
N LYS A 48 18.98 -2.42 17.51
CA LYS A 48 18.53 -2.10 18.88
C LYS A 48 17.21 -1.38 18.97
N ILE A 49 16.81 -0.65 17.93
CA ILE A 49 15.50 0.04 17.89
C ILE A 49 14.40 -0.99 17.58
N GLN A 50 14.70 -1.98 16.76
CA GLN A 50 13.77 -3.05 16.42
C GLN A 50 13.46 -3.96 17.62
N SER A 51 14.47 -4.27 18.47
CA SER A 51 14.25 -5.02 19.70
C SER A 51 13.49 -4.24 20.76
N ALA A 52 13.74 -2.95 20.91
CA ALA A 52 13.01 -2.11 21.87
C ALA A 52 11.53 -1.87 21.48
N ILE A 53 11.21 -1.81 20.19
CA ILE A 53 9.83 -1.73 19.70
C ILE A 53 9.12 -3.08 19.91
N SER A 54 9.80 -4.19 19.70
CA SER A 54 9.24 -5.53 19.88
C SER A 54 8.92 -5.86 21.35
N GLU A 55 9.71 -5.40 22.33
CA GLU A 55 9.46 -5.69 23.75
C GLU A 55 8.43 -4.76 24.41
N SER A 56 8.29 -3.51 23.92
CA SER A 56 7.42 -2.50 24.53
C SER A 56 5.99 -2.50 24.00
N ILE A 57 5.74 -3.07 22.81
CA ILE A 57 4.46 -2.94 22.09
C ILE A 57 3.68 -4.26 22.02
N ALA A 58 4.32 -5.40 22.29
CA ALA A 58 3.61 -6.67 22.32
C ALA A 58 2.51 -6.64 23.40
N PRO A 59 1.22 -6.72 23.06
CA PRO A 59 0.18 -6.81 24.05
C PRO A 59 0.41 -8.06 24.89
N LYS A 60 0.58 -7.89 26.20
CA LYS A 60 0.67 -9.01 27.13
C LYS A 60 -0.66 -9.77 27.10
N TYR A 61 -0.67 -10.88 26.38
CA TYR A 61 -1.79 -11.79 26.39
C TYR A 61 -1.85 -12.50 27.76
N THR A 62 -2.84 -12.17 28.57
CA THR A 62 -3.18 -12.93 29.77
C THR A 62 -4.14 -14.03 29.40
N SER A 63 -3.80 -15.27 29.71
CA SER A 63 -4.52 -16.50 29.35
C SER A 63 -5.89 -16.72 30.01
N SER A 64 -6.56 -15.64 30.42
CA SER A 64 -7.83 -15.69 31.14
C SER A 64 -9.07 -15.36 30.26
N ASP A 65 -8.90 -15.23 28.94
CA ASP A 65 -10.06 -15.07 28.07
C ASP A 65 -10.70 -16.44 27.83
N GLU A 66 -11.84 -16.67 28.50
CA GLU A 66 -12.72 -17.80 28.24
C GLU A 66 -12.86 -18.08 26.76
N GLU A 67 -12.67 -19.34 26.36
CA GLU A 67 -12.86 -19.81 24.99
C GLU A 67 -14.33 -19.68 24.55
N THR A 68 -14.75 -18.44 24.30
CA THR A 68 -15.96 -18.24 23.50
C THR A 68 -15.70 -18.79 22.11
N PRO A 69 -16.53 -19.74 21.61
CA PRO A 69 -16.31 -20.32 20.29
C PRO A 69 -16.30 -19.19 19.25
N LEU A 70 -15.22 -19.13 18.43
CA LEU A 70 -15.09 -18.15 17.38
C LEU A 70 -16.10 -18.47 16.27
N VAL A 71 -17.09 -17.64 16.11
CA VAL A 71 -18.04 -17.76 14.99
C VAL A 71 -17.29 -17.49 13.69
N HIS A 72 -17.40 -18.36 12.69
CA HIS A 72 -16.82 -18.13 11.37
C HIS A 72 -17.61 -17.06 10.64
N VAL A 73 -17.20 -15.81 10.79
CA VAL A 73 -17.89 -14.69 10.17
C VAL A 73 -17.28 -14.32 8.82
N TYR A 74 -15.94 -14.32 8.73
CA TYR A 74 -15.22 -14.05 7.49
C TYR A 74 -14.12 -15.08 7.31
N THR A 75 -14.01 -15.60 6.10
CA THR A 75 -12.88 -16.46 5.70
C THR A 75 -11.71 -15.60 5.25
N PRO A 76 -10.46 -16.10 5.31
CA PRO A 76 -9.32 -15.42 4.71
C PRO A 76 -9.53 -15.09 3.23
N ASP A 77 -10.23 -15.94 2.47
CA ASP A 77 -10.49 -15.72 1.05
C ASP A 77 -11.44 -14.55 0.80
N GLU A 78 -12.47 -14.37 1.63
CA GLU A 78 -13.34 -13.19 1.55
C GLU A 78 -12.57 -11.92 1.86
N ILE A 79 -11.72 -11.96 2.90
CA ILE A 79 -10.84 -10.83 3.24
C ILE A 79 -9.91 -10.50 2.06
N ASN A 80 -9.29 -11.51 1.45
CA ASN A 80 -8.42 -11.35 0.31
C ASN A 80 -9.13 -10.66 -0.87
N GLN A 81 -10.37 -11.05 -1.17
CA GLN A 81 -11.16 -10.42 -2.24
C GLN A 81 -11.44 -8.94 -1.96
N TRP A 82 -11.75 -8.56 -0.72
CA TRP A 82 -11.96 -7.16 -0.35
C TRP A 82 -10.66 -6.35 -0.40
N VAL A 83 -9.57 -6.96 0.05
CA VAL A 83 -8.24 -6.35 0.02
C VAL A 83 -7.75 -6.12 -1.41
N GLU A 84 -7.98 -7.08 -2.30
CA GLU A 84 -7.65 -6.95 -3.73
C GLU A 84 -8.42 -5.81 -4.41
N ARG A 85 -9.69 -5.63 -4.03
CA ARG A 85 -10.52 -4.51 -4.50
C ARG A 85 -10.20 -3.19 -3.78
N GLY A 86 -9.47 -3.22 -2.65
CA GLY A 86 -9.14 -2.06 -1.84
C GLY A 86 -10.31 -1.51 -1.02
N ASN A 87 -11.37 -2.31 -0.78
CA ASN A 87 -12.58 -1.87 -0.08
C ASN A 87 -12.80 -2.53 1.30
N HIS A 88 -11.82 -3.28 1.81
CA HIS A 88 -11.92 -4.03 3.07
C HIS A 88 -12.36 -3.16 4.27
N ILE A 89 -11.81 -1.96 4.43
CA ILE A 89 -12.20 -1.05 5.53
C ILE A 89 -13.65 -0.56 5.34
N TYR A 90 -14.06 -0.26 4.10
CA TYR A 90 -15.45 0.12 3.81
C TYR A 90 -16.42 -1.01 4.14
N VAL A 91 -16.10 -2.24 3.76
CA VAL A 91 -16.92 -3.42 4.07
C VAL A 91 -17.09 -3.57 5.57
N ILE A 92 -16.00 -3.58 6.35
CA ILE A 92 -16.06 -3.80 7.80
C ILE A 92 -16.78 -2.65 8.52
N LYS A 93 -16.43 -1.40 8.21
CA LYS A 93 -16.94 -0.24 8.93
C LYS A 93 -18.34 0.13 8.51
N THR A 94 -18.63 0.11 7.21
CA THR A 94 -19.86 0.67 6.64
C THR A 94 -20.91 -0.39 6.35
N LEU A 95 -20.57 -1.47 5.65
CA LEU A 95 -21.54 -2.50 5.32
C LEU A 95 -21.86 -3.38 6.52
N ASN A 96 -20.86 -3.76 7.30
CA ASN A 96 -21.01 -4.65 8.45
C ASN A 96 -21.09 -3.91 9.80
N GLN A 97 -21.02 -2.58 9.77
CA GLN A 97 -21.20 -1.71 10.96
C GLN A 97 -20.39 -2.16 12.18
N CYS A 98 -19.16 -2.64 11.94
CA CYS A 98 -18.26 -3.14 12.97
C CYS A 98 -18.75 -4.37 13.75
N GLN A 99 -19.83 -5.02 13.34
CA GLN A 99 -20.47 -6.10 14.07
C GLN A 99 -19.51 -7.23 14.46
N PHE A 100 -18.49 -7.51 13.63
CA PHE A 100 -17.56 -8.62 13.82
C PHE A 100 -16.12 -8.17 14.11
N ALA A 101 -15.94 -6.92 14.49
CA ALA A 101 -14.61 -6.34 14.74
C ALA A 101 -13.84 -7.10 15.84
N SER A 102 -14.51 -7.47 16.94
CA SER A 102 -13.89 -8.22 18.04
C SER A 102 -13.46 -9.64 17.64
N ASP A 103 -14.15 -10.27 16.69
CA ASP A 103 -13.75 -11.58 16.16
C ASP A 103 -12.48 -11.49 15.30
N ILE A 104 -12.40 -10.46 14.45
CA ILE A 104 -11.18 -10.16 13.68
C ILE A 104 -9.99 -9.93 14.63
N GLU A 105 -10.17 -9.12 15.68
CA GLU A 105 -9.15 -8.87 16.69
C GLU A 105 -8.66 -10.16 17.35
N LYS A 106 -9.59 -11.01 17.83
CA LYS A 106 -9.25 -12.28 18.49
C LYS A 106 -8.47 -13.21 17.58
N ARG A 107 -8.85 -13.28 16.29
CA ARG A 107 -8.14 -14.10 15.28
C ARG A 107 -6.76 -13.57 14.98
N ALA A 108 -6.61 -12.26 14.81
CA ALA A 108 -5.34 -11.61 14.61
C ALA A 108 -4.39 -11.84 15.80
N ARG A 109 -4.90 -11.68 17.04
CA ARG A 109 -4.13 -11.92 18.27
C ARG A 109 -3.68 -13.38 18.43
N LYS A 110 -4.45 -14.33 17.91
CA LYS A 110 -4.11 -15.77 17.93
C LYS A 110 -3.18 -16.18 16.76
N GLY A 111 -2.85 -15.28 15.84
CA GLY A 111 -2.04 -15.59 14.67
C GLY A 111 -2.69 -16.61 13.73
N MET A 112 -4.01 -16.62 13.61
CA MET A 112 -4.74 -17.66 12.89
C MET A 112 -4.51 -17.62 11.38
N ALA A 113 -4.36 -16.43 10.80
CA ALA A 113 -3.97 -16.23 9.40
C ALA A 113 -3.53 -14.78 9.16
N ALA A 114 -2.55 -14.58 8.29
CA ALA A 114 -2.00 -13.28 7.94
C ALA A 114 -3.06 -12.26 7.44
N ALA A 115 -4.15 -12.74 6.83
CA ALA A 115 -5.25 -11.89 6.41
C ALA A 115 -5.96 -11.20 7.59
N TYR A 116 -6.13 -11.87 8.74
CA TYR A 116 -6.71 -11.26 9.93
C TYR A 116 -5.76 -10.26 10.58
N GLU A 117 -4.46 -10.58 10.64
CA GLU A 117 -3.45 -9.67 11.17
C GLU A 117 -3.38 -8.39 10.35
N PHE A 118 -3.32 -8.52 9.02
CA PHE A 118 -3.36 -7.39 8.11
C PHE A 118 -4.63 -6.56 8.29
N LEU A 119 -5.80 -7.20 8.28
CA LEU A 119 -7.07 -6.51 8.40
C LEU A 119 -7.19 -5.76 9.74
N TYR A 120 -6.81 -6.39 10.85
CA TYR A 120 -6.80 -5.76 12.16
C TYR A 120 -5.81 -4.60 12.22
N GLY A 121 -4.61 -4.77 11.66
CA GLY A 121 -3.62 -3.70 11.52
C GLY A 121 -4.18 -2.48 10.77
N GLU A 122 -4.85 -2.70 9.63
CA GLU A 122 -5.52 -1.65 8.86
C GLU A 122 -6.65 -0.99 9.66
N MET A 123 -7.45 -1.75 10.39
CA MET A 123 -8.51 -1.21 11.25
C MET A 123 -7.94 -0.28 12.32
N LEU A 124 -6.84 -0.64 12.95
CA LEU A 124 -6.16 0.18 13.96
C LEU A 124 -5.56 1.46 13.35
N ILE A 125 -4.90 1.37 12.19
CA ILE A 125 -4.31 2.54 11.53
C ILE A 125 -5.38 3.53 11.09
N ASN A 126 -6.51 3.04 10.57
CA ASN A 126 -7.60 3.87 10.07
C ASN A 126 -8.59 4.30 11.16
N GLY A 127 -8.47 3.79 12.40
CA GLY A 127 -9.47 4.02 13.44
C GLY A 127 -10.84 3.45 13.04
N ALA A 128 -10.85 2.32 12.34
CA ALA A 128 -12.07 1.65 11.92
C ALA A 128 -12.49 0.64 12.98
N CYS A 129 -13.63 0.85 13.61
CA CYS A 129 -14.20 0.02 14.68
C CYS A 129 -13.42 0.00 16.00
N PHE A 130 -12.20 0.52 16.03
CA PHE A 130 -11.35 0.63 17.20
C PHE A 130 -10.78 2.05 17.30
N THR A 131 -10.36 2.43 18.50
CA THR A 131 -9.55 3.65 18.67
C THR A 131 -8.29 3.55 17.85
N ARG A 132 -8.00 4.62 17.10
CA ARG A 132 -6.81 4.66 16.23
C ARG A 132 -5.54 4.41 17.04
N ASN A 133 -4.75 3.44 16.60
CA ASN A 133 -3.45 3.10 17.18
C ASN A 133 -2.48 2.69 16.09
N ILE A 134 -1.67 3.65 15.65
CA ILE A 134 -0.74 3.47 14.52
C ILE A 134 0.35 2.48 14.88
N GLY A 135 0.93 2.55 16.08
CA GLY A 135 2.01 1.65 16.51
C GLY A 135 1.58 0.18 16.48
N ASN A 136 0.45 -0.13 17.12
CA ASN A 136 -0.10 -1.50 17.08
C ASN A 136 -0.55 -1.89 15.67
N GLY A 137 -1.07 -0.96 14.89
CA GLY A 137 -1.46 -1.23 13.51
C GLY A 137 -0.28 -1.65 12.63
N ILE A 138 0.84 -0.93 12.73
CA ILE A 138 2.09 -1.29 12.02
C ILE A 138 2.63 -2.64 12.52
N TYR A 139 2.58 -2.90 13.83
CA TYR A 139 2.98 -4.17 14.40
C TYR A 139 2.24 -5.34 13.74
N TYR A 140 0.91 -5.29 13.66
CA TYR A 140 0.11 -6.36 13.02
C TYR A 140 0.33 -6.45 11.51
N ILE A 141 0.56 -5.32 10.82
CA ILE A 141 0.94 -5.35 9.41
C ILE A 141 2.30 -6.04 9.25
N GLN A 142 3.28 -5.76 10.12
CA GLN A 142 4.59 -6.42 10.08
C GLN A 142 4.46 -7.92 10.33
N GLN A 143 3.64 -8.37 11.30
CA GLN A 143 3.38 -9.80 11.49
C GLN A 143 2.83 -10.46 10.23
N ALA A 144 1.91 -9.80 9.54
CA ALA A 144 1.38 -10.31 8.28
C ALA A 144 2.45 -10.32 7.16
N VAL A 145 3.40 -9.38 7.14
CA VAL A 145 4.57 -9.39 6.23
C VAL A 145 5.45 -10.59 6.52
N ASP A 146 5.74 -10.86 7.80
CA ASP A 146 6.60 -11.97 8.24
C ASP A 146 5.99 -13.34 7.89
N LEU A 147 4.67 -13.38 7.74
CA LEU A 147 3.91 -14.54 7.21
C LEU A 147 3.81 -14.57 5.68
N GLY A 148 4.47 -13.67 4.96
CA GLY A 148 4.49 -13.63 3.50
C GLY A 148 3.22 -13.05 2.87
N TYR A 149 2.41 -12.26 3.59
CA TYR A 149 1.15 -11.74 3.07
C TYR A 149 1.37 -10.55 2.12
N PRO A 150 1.07 -10.68 0.81
CA PRO A 150 1.48 -9.69 -0.18
C PRO A 150 0.78 -8.34 -0.03
N ALA A 151 -0.44 -8.31 0.49
CA ALA A 151 -1.13 -7.04 0.76
C ALA A 151 -0.47 -6.25 1.89
N ALA A 152 0.08 -6.94 2.91
CA ALA A 152 0.82 -6.33 3.99
C ALA A 152 2.18 -5.79 3.50
N MET A 153 2.89 -6.56 2.67
CA MET A 153 4.13 -6.12 2.02
C MET A 153 3.88 -4.84 1.21
N ARG A 154 2.87 -4.84 0.35
CA ARG A 154 2.44 -3.67 -0.43
C ARG A 154 2.14 -2.47 0.47
N ARG A 155 1.43 -2.68 1.58
CA ARG A 155 1.05 -1.61 2.51
C ARG A 155 2.26 -1.01 3.21
N LEU A 156 3.15 -1.85 3.70
CA LEU A 156 4.39 -1.41 4.36
C LEU A 156 5.35 -0.75 3.36
N ALA A 157 5.43 -1.25 2.13
CA ALA A 157 6.15 -0.62 1.04
C ALA A 157 5.66 0.81 0.79
N PHE A 158 4.34 1.03 0.74
CA PHE A 158 3.78 2.38 0.63
C PHE A 158 4.20 3.30 1.79
N PHE A 159 4.28 2.79 3.01
CA PHE A 159 4.75 3.58 4.15
C PHE A 159 6.23 3.96 4.00
N TYR A 160 7.07 3.04 3.54
CA TYR A 160 8.48 3.35 3.24
C TYR A 160 8.64 4.30 2.06
N GLU A 161 7.82 4.21 1.01
CA GLU A 161 7.86 5.14 -0.12
C GLU A 161 7.57 6.58 0.32
N THR A 162 6.53 6.73 1.15
CA THR A 162 6.01 8.05 1.53
C THR A 162 6.63 8.63 2.80
N GLY A 163 7.34 7.82 3.58
CA GLY A 163 7.80 8.20 4.92
C GLY A 163 6.66 8.30 5.94
N ARG A 164 5.48 7.76 5.62
CA ARG A 164 4.31 7.84 6.50
C ARG A 164 4.39 6.76 7.57
N TYR A 165 4.44 7.19 8.81
CA TYR A 165 4.55 6.35 10.02
C TYR A 165 5.89 5.62 10.21
N VAL A 166 6.75 5.58 9.21
CA VAL A 166 8.10 5.02 9.25
C VAL A 166 9.06 5.96 8.54
N SER A 167 10.36 5.86 8.81
CA SER A 167 11.36 6.61 8.05
C SER A 167 11.31 6.23 6.57
N GLN A 168 11.36 7.22 5.70
CA GLN A 168 11.33 7.00 4.25
C GLN A 168 12.53 6.16 3.81
N ASP A 169 12.26 5.12 3.04
CA ASP A 169 13.26 4.25 2.42
C ASP A 169 12.71 3.71 1.09
N VAL A 170 13.01 4.43 0.01
CA VAL A 170 12.48 4.11 -1.33
C VAL A 170 13.05 2.80 -1.85
N VAL A 171 14.31 2.45 -1.51
CA VAL A 171 14.93 1.19 -1.94
C VAL A 171 14.22 -0.01 -1.29
N LYS A 172 14.00 0.07 0.02
CA LYS A 172 13.24 -0.95 0.74
C LYS A 172 11.80 -1.05 0.27
N SER A 173 11.17 0.10 0.00
CA SER A 173 9.82 0.16 -0.57
C SER A 173 9.74 -0.58 -1.90
N GLU A 174 10.66 -0.29 -2.82
CA GLU A 174 10.67 -0.91 -4.14
C GLU A 174 10.86 -2.42 -4.05
N SER A 175 11.83 -2.88 -3.27
CA SER A 175 12.10 -4.31 -3.05
C SER A 175 10.87 -5.05 -2.48
N MET A 176 10.20 -4.49 -1.46
CA MET A 176 9.00 -5.10 -0.88
C MET A 176 7.82 -5.09 -1.84
N MET A 177 7.66 -4.02 -2.63
CA MET A 177 6.59 -3.92 -3.63
C MET A 177 6.79 -4.93 -4.76
N HIS A 178 8.04 -5.12 -5.21
CA HIS A 178 8.43 -6.13 -6.19
C HIS A 178 8.15 -7.55 -5.66
N GLU A 179 8.52 -7.85 -4.42
CA GLU A 179 8.25 -9.14 -3.79
C GLU A 179 6.74 -9.46 -3.76
N ALA A 180 5.92 -8.51 -3.33
CA ALA A 180 4.46 -8.65 -3.36
C ALA A 180 3.91 -8.85 -4.79
N ALA A 181 4.52 -8.20 -5.79
CA ALA A 181 4.16 -8.32 -7.20
C ALA A 181 4.56 -9.70 -7.77
N MET A 182 5.71 -10.23 -7.38
CA MET A 182 6.18 -11.59 -7.75
C MET A 182 5.24 -12.69 -7.25
N ILE A 183 4.69 -12.55 -6.04
CA ILE A 183 3.68 -13.49 -5.49
C ILE A 183 2.40 -13.50 -6.35
N GLY A 184 2.21 -12.49 -7.21
CA GLY A 184 1.05 -12.40 -8.12
C GLY A 184 -0.07 -11.49 -7.61
N PHE A 185 0.15 -10.72 -6.55
CA PHE A 185 -0.85 -9.79 -6.02
C PHE A 185 -1.07 -8.63 -7.00
N VAL A 186 -2.22 -8.62 -7.67
CA VAL A 186 -2.53 -7.67 -8.75
C VAL A 186 -2.35 -6.20 -8.33
N PRO A 187 -2.83 -5.74 -7.15
CA PRO A 187 -2.58 -4.37 -6.72
C PRO A 187 -1.09 -4.03 -6.59
N ALA A 188 -0.24 -4.97 -6.15
CA ALA A 188 1.20 -4.74 -6.05
C ALA A 188 1.87 -4.67 -7.43
N ARG A 189 1.46 -5.50 -8.39
CA ARG A 189 1.95 -5.42 -9.77
C ARG A 189 1.65 -4.05 -10.39
N ILE A 190 0.46 -3.52 -10.16
CA ILE A 190 0.08 -2.19 -10.64
C ILE A 190 0.92 -1.11 -9.96
N ASP A 191 1.07 -1.15 -8.64
CA ASP A 191 1.79 -0.12 -7.88
C ASP A 191 3.30 -0.18 -8.18
N TRP A 192 3.89 -1.37 -8.32
CA TRP A 192 5.29 -1.51 -8.74
C TRP A 192 5.54 -0.96 -10.14
N GLY A 193 4.67 -1.27 -11.11
CA GLY A 193 4.72 -0.64 -12.43
C GLY A 193 4.63 0.89 -12.36
N GLY A 194 3.80 1.41 -11.45
CA GLY A 194 3.71 2.84 -11.17
C GLY A 194 4.98 3.43 -10.51
N MET A 195 5.66 2.69 -9.64
CA MET A 195 6.97 3.10 -9.07
C MET A 195 8.02 3.22 -10.19
N LEU A 196 8.13 2.21 -11.04
CA LEU A 196 9.05 2.21 -12.18
C LEU A 196 8.72 3.33 -13.18
N ALA A 197 7.44 3.58 -13.44
CA ALA A 197 6.99 4.69 -14.27
C ALA A 197 7.37 6.07 -13.68
N ARG A 198 7.59 6.19 -12.39
CA ARG A 198 8.07 7.39 -11.69
C ARG A 198 9.58 7.41 -11.45
N ASN A 199 10.35 6.47 -12.02
CA ASN A 199 11.79 6.28 -11.82
C ASN A 199 12.18 5.93 -10.36
N LEU A 200 11.33 5.25 -9.64
CA LEU A 200 11.60 4.77 -8.27
C LEU A 200 12.15 3.34 -8.23
N GLY A 201 12.69 2.84 -9.33
CA GLY A 201 13.34 1.54 -9.46
C GLY A 201 14.24 1.48 -10.68
N SER A 202 14.72 0.28 -11.02
CA SER A 202 15.69 0.08 -12.10
C SER A 202 15.02 0.06 -13.49
N PRO A 203 15.61 0.73 -14.51
CA PRO A 203 15.16 0.58 -15.90
C PRO A 203 15.24 -0.85 -16.45
N ARG A 204 16.02 -1.73 -15.82
CA ARG A 204 16.13 -3.14 -16.22
C ARG A 204 14.83 -3.91 -15.98
N ASP A 205 14.01 -3.42 -15.03
CA ASP A 205 12.79 -4.08 -14.59
C ASP A 205 11.56 -3.62 -15.39
N TYR A 206 11.72 -2.66 -16.31
CA TYR A 206 10.60 -2.15 -17.13
C TYR A 206 9.94 -3.23 -17.98
N GLU A 207 10.73 -4.14 -18.56
CA GLU A 207 10.23 -5.23 -19.40
C GLU A 207 9.35 -6.18 -18.59
N GLU A 208 9.80 -6.58 -17.39
CA GLU A 208 9.08 -7.47 -16.51
C GLU A 208 7.78 -6.83 -16.02
N ALA A 209 7.84 -5.59 -15.53
CA ALA A 209 6.67 -4.86 -15.08
C ALA A 209 5.64 -4.67 -16.19
N TYR A 210 6.09 -4.34 -17.41
CA TYR A 210 5.22 -4.18 -18.57
C TYR A 210 4.52 -5.50 -18.93
N SER A 211 5.24 -6.62 -18.90
CA SER A 211 4.68 -7.94 -19.16
C SER A 211 3.62 -8.33 -18.11
N TRP A 212 3.90 -8.07 -16.83
CA TRP A 212 2.93 -8.32 -15.76
C TRP A 212 1.69 -7.45 -15.91
N LEU A 213 1.86 -6.14 -16.15
CA LEU A 213 0.73 -5.23 -16.36
C LEU A 213 -0.14 -5.62 -17.56
N HIS A 214 0.48 -6.14 -18.63
CA HIS A 214 -0.27 -6.66 -19.78
C HIS A 214 -1.06 -7.93 -19.46
N GLY A 215 -0.54 -8.78 -18.57
CA GLY A 215 -1.11 -10.09 -18.25
C GLY A 215 -2.14 -10.10 -17.12
N ILE A 216 -2.34 -9.00 -16.37
CA ILE A 216 -3.27 -8.97 -15.24
C ILE A 216 -4.72 -8.70 -15.69
N VAL A 217 -5.66 -9.14 -14.83
CA VAL A 217 -7.07 -8.77 -14.91
C VAL A 217 -7.39 -7.85 -13.71
N PRO A 218 -7.49 -6.54 -13.92
CA PRO A 218 -7.79 -5.60 -12.84
C PRO A 218 -9.18 -5.84 -12.23
N ALA A 219 -9.27 -5.81 -10.91
CA ALA A 219 -10.52 -6.06 -10.19
C ALA A 219 -11.46 -4.83 -10.14
N THR A 220 -10.95 -3.63 -10.48
CA THR A 220 -11.73 -2.39 -10.44
C THR A 220 -11.42 -1.49 -11.64
N PRO A 221 -12.36 -0.59 -12.05
CA PRO A 221 -12.10 0.40 -13.08
C PRO A 221 -10.89 1.30 -12.78
N ALA A 222 -10.68 1.67 -11.51
CA ALA A 222 -9.55 2.48 -11.10
C ALA A 222 -8.21 1.74 -11.31
N GLN A 223 -8.15 0.44 -11.03
CA GLN A 223 -6.99 -0.38 -11.34
C GLN A 223 -6.76 -0.45 -12.86
N SER A 224 -7.81 -0.65 -13.66
CA SER A 224 -7.71 -0.68 -15.13
C SER A 224 -7.16 0.64 -15.71
N MET A 225 -7.58 1.78 -15.16
CA MET A 225 -7.07 3.10 -15.58
C MET A 225 -5.58 3.23 -15.29
N ARG A 226 -5.16 2.95 -14.05
CA ARG A 226 -3.74 3.01 -13.65
C ARG A 226 -2.87 2.04 -14.44
N THR A 227 -3.35 0.83 -14.69
CA THR A 227 -2.63 -0.15 -15.51
C THR A 227 -2.32 0.39 -16.89
N ARG A 228 -3.32 0.96 -17.58
CA ARG A 228 -3.14 1.54 -18.91
C ARG A 228 -2.20 2.75 -18.91
N GLU A 229 -2.32 3.61 -17.91
CA GLU A 229 -1.44 4.77 -17.74
C GLU A 229 0.01 4.35 -17.55
N TYR A 230 0.27 3.43 -16.63
CA TYR A 230 1.64 2.98 -16.35
C TYR A 230 2.25 2.19 -17.52
N MET A 231 1.46 1.38 -18.21
CA MET A 231 1.90 0.72 -19.44
C MET A 231 2.30 1.74 -20.53
N ALA A 232 1.52 2.81 -20.71
CA ALA A 232 1.87 3.86 -21.67
C ALA A 232 3.19 4.53 -21.31
N LEU A 233 3.37 4.93 -20.06
CA LEU A 233 4.59 5.55 -19.56
C LEU A 233 5.83 4.65 -19.67
N LEU A 234 5.70 3.36 -19.36
CA LEU A 234 6.79 2.40 -19.49
C LEU A 234 7.15 2.15 -20.96
N ARG A 235 6.13 2.05 -21.84
CA ARG A 235 6.36 1.88 -23.29
C ARG A 235 7.18 3.00 -23.90
N GLU A 236 6.93 4.25 -23.52
CA GLU A 236 7.70 5.42 -23.99
C GLU A 236 9.20 5.36 -23.64
N ARG A 237 9.55 4.55 -22.64
CA ARG A 237 10.94 4.42 -22.12
C ARG A 237 11.68 3.20 -22.62
N MET A 238 10.98 2.31 -23.30
CA MET A 238 11.56 1.07 -23.81
C MET A 238 11.67 1.10 -25.34
N PRO A 239 12.75 0.53 -25.91
CA PRO A 239 12.82 0.27 -27.35
C PRO A 239 11.70 -0.69 -27.79
N GLU A 240 11.18 -0.53 -29.02
CA GLU A 240 10.03 -1.32 -29.51
C GLU A 240 10.28 -2.84 -29.47
N ASN A 241 11.50 -3.28 -29.76
CA ASN A 241 11.87 -4.69 -29.68
C ASN A 241 11.78 -5.27 -28.24
N VAL A 242 11.99 -4.43 -27.21
CA VAL A 242 11.82 -4.82 -25.79
C VAL A 242 10.33 -4.91 -25.46
N VAL A 243 9.54 -3.94 -25.92
CA VAL A 243 8.07 -3.96 -25.75
C VAL A 243 7.47 -5.21 -26.39
N GLU A 244 7.86 -5.53 -27.65
CA GLU A 244 7.40 -6.74 -28.33
C GLU A 244 7.81 -8.03 -27.59
N ARG A 245 9.00 -8.06 -26.99
CA ARG A 245 9.46 -9.19 -26.19
C ARG A 245 8.63 -9.34 -24.93
N ALA A 246 8.36 -8.25 -24.20
CA ALA A 246 7.53 -8.24 -23.01
C ALA A 246 6.10 -8.74 -23.27
N LEU A 247 5.54 -8.44 -24.44
CA LEU A 247 4.21 -8.91 -24.85
C LEU A 247 4.18 -10.40 -25.18
N ARG A 248 5.30 -10.96 -25.64
CA ARG A 248 5.43 -12.40 -26.00
C ARG A 248 5.79 -13.28 -24.81
N HIS A 249 6.61 -12.79 -23.90
CA HIS A 249 7.05 -13.51 -22.70
C HIS A 249 6.12 -13.21 -21.53
N ARG A 250 5.40 -14.24 -21.06
CA ARG A 250 4.74 -14.15 -19.76
C ARG A 250 5.79 -14.48 -18.69
N PHE A 251 6.32 -13.47 -18.04
CA PHE A 251 7.06 -13.66 -16.80
C PHE A 251 6.10 -14.31 -15.78
N LYS A 252 6.46 -15.49 -15.28
CA LYS A 252 5.65 -16.25 -14.33
C LYS A 252 5.83 -15.73 -12.92
#